data_7889aa71310269be227f4d141461e2f0
#
_entry.id   7889aa71310269be227f4d141461e2f0
#
_cell.length_a   1.000
_cell.length_b   1.000
_cell.length_c   1.000
_cell.angle_alpha   90.00
_cell.angle_beta   90.00
_cell.angle_gamma   90.00
#
_symmetry.space_group_name_H-M   'P 1'
#
loop_
_entity.id
_entity.type
_entity.pdbx_description
1 polymer ?
#
loop_
_entity_poly.entity_id
_entity_poly.type
_entity_poly.pdbx_seq_one_letter_code
_entity_poly.pdbx_strand_id
1 'polypeptide(L)'
;MGIARKIRHWVGKAIRSIVIAYYRRMGIRIGKNVFISLGAWLDVRRGKIVIGDNAYITNGCKILSHDRTAGLLGQPEKGQGVTVIGNGVFLGMNSVILPGVEIGDRSIIGAGSVISKNIPPGCVVVGSKLRIVKRLDKPSGQWLTVDEIL
;
A
#
# COMPACT_ATOMS: atom_id res chain seq x y z
N MET A 1 -0.59 30.37 14.74
CA MET A 1 -0.21 29.38 13.73
C MET A 1 -0.43 29.98 12.36
N GLY A 2 0.67 30.31 11.63
CA GLY A 2 0.66 31.32 10.55
C GLY A 2 -0.12 30.89 9.29
N ILE A 3 -0.65 31.88 8.59
CA ILE A 3 -1.37 31.81 7.31
C ILE A 3 -0.63 30.96 6.28
N ALA A 4 0.70 31.12 6.20
CA ALA A 4 1.56 30.34 5.28
C ALA A 4 1.46 28.81 5.48
N ARG A 5 1.27 28.33 6.72
CA ARG A 5 1.09 26.88 7.01
C ARG A 5 -0.26 26.38 6.54
N LYS A 6 -1.31 27.20 6.67
CA LYS A 6 -2.66 26.86 6.17
C LYS A 6 -2.66 26.78 4.64
N ILE A 7 -2.04 27.76 3.96
CA ILE A 7 -1.93 27.79 2.49
C ILE A 7 -1.17 26.57 1.99
N ARG A 8 -0.01 26.25 2.58
CA ARG A 8 0.78 25.05 2.22
C ARG A 8 -0.01 23.75 2.41
N HIS A 9 -0.78 23.64 3.49
CA HIS A 9 -1.64 22.47 3.73
C HIS A 9 -2.73 22.37 2.67
N TRP A 10 -3.37 23.48 2.32
CA TRP A 10 -4.45 23.51 1.33
C TRP A 10 -3.96 23.18 -0.07
N VAL A 11 -2.83 23.76 -0.48
CA VAL A 11 -2.17 23.44 -1.75
C VAL A 11 -1.77 21.96 -1.82
N GLY A 12 -1.17 21.42 -0.77
CA GLY A 12 -0.82 20.00 -0.72
C GLY A 12 -2.05 19.07 -0.82
N LYS A 13 -3.20 19.47 -0.26
CA LYS A 13 -4.46 18.73 -0.39
C LYS A 13 -5.00 18.78 -1.83
N ALA A 14 -4.97 19.93 -2.47
CA ALA A 14 -5.40 20.08 -3.86
C ALA A 14 -4.54 19.25 -4.83
N ILE A 15 -3.21 19.30 -4.69
CA ILE A 15 -2.29 18.53 -5.52
C ILE A 15 -2.55 17.03 -5.34
N ARG A 16 -2.73 16.53 -4.10
CA ARG A 16 -3.06 15.12 -3.87
C ARG A 16 -4.36 14.71 -4.52
N SER A 17 -5.37 15.56 -4.50
CA SER A 17 -6.64 15.27 -5.19
C SER A 17 -6.45 15.10 -6.70
N ILE A 18 -5.60 15.92 -7.31
CA ILE A 18 -5.23 15.81 -8.73
C ILE A 18 -4.50 14.48 -9.00
N VAL A 19 -3.54 14.12 -8.16
CA VAL A 19 -2.78 12.86 -8.27
C VAL A 19 -3.71 11.65 -8.14
N ILE A 20 -4.65 11.66 -7.19
CA ILE A 20 -5.64 10.59 -7.03
C ILE A 20 -6.56 10.52 -8.27
N ALA A 21 -7.01 11.65 -8.79
CA ALA A 21 -7.82 11.70 -9.99
C ALA A 21 -7.06 11.14 -11.21
N TYR A 22 -5.78 11.48 -11.34
CA TYR A 22 -4.90 10.91 -12.37
C TYR A 22 -4.83 9.39 -12.27
N TYR A 23 -4.52 8.82 -11.10
CA TYR A 23 -4.44 7.37 -10.93
C TYR A 23 -5.77 6.67 -11.18
N ARG A 24 -6.90 7.27 -10.78
CA ARG A 24 -8.24 6.75 -11.09
C ARG A 24 -8.51 6.73 -12.60
N ARG A 25 -8.11 7.79 -13.31
CA ARG A 25 -8.23 7.86 -14.78
C ARG A 25 -7.36 6.81 -15.47
N MET A 26 -6.21 6.46 -14.88
CA MET A 26 -5.32 5.38 -15.36
C MET A 26 -5.82 3.97 -15.00
N GLY A 27 -7.00 3.82 -14.40
CA GLY A 27 -7.65 2.54 -14.12
C GLY A 27 -7.40 1.96 -12.73
N ILE A 28 -6.70 2.67 -11.84
CA ILE A 28 -6.55 2.25 -10.45
C ILE A 28 -7.86 2.53 -9.71
N ARG A 29 -8.38 1.52 -9.01
CA ARG A 29 -9.53 1.70 -8.11
C ARG A 29 -9.03 2.24 -6.78
N ILE A 30 -9.47 3.44 -6.40
CA ILE A 30 -9.08 4.09 -5.16
C ILE A 30 -10.33 4.46 -4.40
N GLY A 31 -10.45 3.99 -3.16
CA GLY A 31 -11.57 4.21 -2.26
C GLY A 31 -11.70 5.66 -1.78
N LYS A 32 -12.47 5.84 -0.72
CA LYS A 32 -12.72 7.14 -0.08
C LYS A 32 -11.65 7.45 0.96
N ASN A 33 -11.39 8.74 1.21
CA ASN A 33 -10.47 9.23 2.25
C ASN A 33 -9.06 8.64 2.18
N VAL A 34 -8.59 8.26 0.99
CA VAL A 34 -7.25 7.71 0.78
C VAL A 34 -6.24 8.84 0.79
N PHE A 35 -5.15 8.66 1.53
CA PHE A 35 -3.99 9.54 1.48
C PHE A 35 -2.90 8.89 0.62
N ILE A 36 -2.47 9.57 -0.43
CA ILE A 36 -1.31 9.18 -1.24
C ILE A 36 -0.31 10.32 -1.20
N SER A 37 0.88 10.04 -0.68
CA SER A 37 1.99 11.02 -0.70
C SER A 37 2.44 11.29 -2.13
N LEU A 38 2.87 12.52 -2.41
CA LEU A 38 3.33 12.92 -3.74
C LEU A 38 4.56 12.14 -4.23
N GLY A 39 5.35 11.58 -3.32
CA GLY A 39 6.48 10.72 -3.64
C GLY A 39 6.14 9.22 -3.71
N ALA A 40 4.90 8.83 -3.55
CA ALA A 40 4.46 7.45 -3.76
C ALA A 40 4.28 7.19 -5.26
N TRP A 41 4.60 5.97 -5.69
CA TRP A 41 4.48 5.56 -7.08
C TRP A 41 3.62 4.31 -7.21
N LEU A 42 2.58 4.39 -8.03
CA LEU A 42 1.67 3.29 -8.35
C LEU A 42 1.87 2.91 -9.82
N ASP A 43 2.11 1.63 -10.06
CA ASP A 43 2.34 1.13 -11.42
C ASP A 43 1.02 1.02 -12.20
N VAL A 44 0.91 1.81 -13.26
CA VAL A 44 -0.30 1.89 -14.11
C VAL A 44 -0.19 1.12 -15.43
N ARG A 45 0.92 0.37 -15.63
CA ARG A 45 1.27 -0.10 -16.97
C ARG A 45 0.49 -1.32 -17.45
N ARG A 46 0.33 -2.37 -16.66
CA ARG A 46 -0.25 -3.63 -17.16
C ARG A 46 -1.19 -4.36 -16.21
N GLY A 47 -1.00 -4.26 -14.91
CA GLY A 47 -1.80 -4.95 -13.91
C GLY A 47 -2.90 -4.06 -13.34
N LYS A 48 -3.66 -4.61 -12.41
CA LYS A 48 -4.70 -3.91 -11.69
C LYS A 48 -4.27 -3.65 -10.26
N ILE A 49 -4.52 -2.43 -9.79
CA ILE A 49 -4.34 -2.06 -8.38
C ILE A 49 -5.69 -1.63 -7.83
N VAL A 50 -6.01 -2.12 -6.64
CA VAL A 50 -7.20 -1.73 -5.87
C VAL A 50 -6.75 -1.22 -4.51
N ILE A 51 -7.20 -0.05 -4.11
CA ILE A 51 -6.92 0.58 -2.82
C ILE A 51 -8.25 0.83 -2.14
N GLY A 52 -8.43 0.27 -0.96
CA GLY A 52 -9.62 0.42 -0.13
C GLY A 52 -9.75 1.80 0.49
N ASP A 53 -10.80 1.97 1.27
CA ASP A 53 -11.11 3.23 1.97
C ASP A 53 -10.12 3.50 3.12
N ASN A 54 -9.87 4.78 3.41
CA ASN A 54 -9.03 5.24 4.52
C ASN A 54 -7.60 4.68 4.50
N ALA A 55 -7.10 4.22 3.36
CA ALA A 55 -5.72 3.77 3.23
C ALA A 55 -4.75 4.96 3.27
N TYR A 56 -3.57 4.74 3.86
CA TYR A 56 -2.54 5.75 4.02
C TYR A 56 -1.23 5.30 3.39
N ILE A 57 -0.87 5.88 2.25
CA ILE A 57 0.31 5.52 1.46
C ILE A 57 1.34 6.63 1.60
N THR A 58 2.42 6.36 2.33
CA THR A 58 3.43 7.35 2.66
C THR A 58 4.45 7.54 1.54
N ASN A 59 5.40 8.45 1.76
CA ASN A 59 6.38 8.85 0.77
C ASN A 59 7.30 7.68 0.36
N GLY A 60 7.64 7.61 -0.93
CA GLY A 60 8.55 6.61 -1.48
C GLY A 60 7.96 5.21 -1.61
N CYS A 61 6.71 4.98 -1.18
CA CYS A 61 6.05 3.68 -1.39
C CYS A 61 5.93 3.37 -2.88
N LYS A 62 6.16 2.10 -3.24
CA LYS A 62 5.99 1.60 -4.60
C LYS A 62 4.99 0.46 -4.59
N ILE A 63 3.90 0.59 -5.36
CA ILE A 63 2.90 -0.46 -5.52
C ILE A 63 2.98 -0.95 -6.97
N LEU A 64 3.45 -2.19 -7.13
CA LEU A 64 3.66 -2.80 -8.43
C LEU A 64 2.40 -3.52 -8.90
N SER A 65 2.17 -3.51 -10.20
CA SER A 65 1.02 -4.16 -10.82
C SER A 65 1.41 -5.33 -11.71
N HIS A 66 2.69 -5.45 -12.11
CA HIS A 66 3.16 -6.52 -12.98
C HIS A 66 4.62 -6.88 -12.69
N ASP A 67 4.98 -8.10 -13.03
CA ASP A 67 6.34 -8.61 -13.00
C ASP A 67 6.67 -9.22 -14.38
N ARG A 68 7.85 -8.91 -14.90
CA ARG A 68 8.36 -9.46 -16.17
C ARG A 68 9.43 -10.52 -15.98
N THR A 69 9.85 -10.80 -14.76
CA THR A 69 10.96 -11.73 -14.49
C THR A 69 10.61 -13.15 -14.93
N ALA A 70 9.36 -13.59 -14.75
CA ALA A 70 8.91 -14.91 -15.21
C ALA A 70 9.06 -15.08 -16.72
N GLY A 71 8.69 -14.07 -17.52
CA GLY A 71 8.84 -14.09 -18.97
C GLY A 71 10.31 -14.14 -19.41
N LEU A 72 11.21 -13.46 -18.69
CA LEU A 72 12.65 -13.52 -18.96
C LEU A 72 13.25 -14.89 -18.64
N LEU A 73 12.66 -15.64 -17.71
CA LEU A 73 13.05 -16.99 -17.34
C LEU A 73 12.35 -18.08 -18.18
N GLY A 74 11.60 -17.71 -19.23
CA GLY A 74 10.83 -18.64 -20.05
C GLY A 74 9.68 -19.34 -19.31
N GLN A 75 9.27 -18.79 -18.16
CA GLN A 75 8.14 -19.30 -17.38
C GLN A 75 6.87 -18.52 -17.73
N PRO A 76 5.69 -19.16 -17.63
CA PRO A 76 4.45 -18.43 -17.79
C PRO A 76 4.39 -17.28 -16.77
N GLU A 77 4.05 -16.08 -17.22
CA GLU A 77 3.91 -14.90 -16.36
C GLU A 77 2.89 -15.21 -15.24
N LYS A 78 3.40 -15.66 -14.10
CA LYS A 78 2.60 -15.78 -12.87
C LYS A 78 2.39 -14.38 -12.34
N GLY A 79 1.13 -13.96 -12.23
CA GLY A 79 0.83 -12.77 -11.45
C GLY A 79 0.48 -11.52 -12.22
N GLN A 80 -0.31 -11.64 -13.27
CA GLN A 80 -1.21 -10.53 -13.63
C GLN A 80 -2.39 -10.47 -12.64
N GLY A 81 -2.13 -10.82 -11.36
CA GLY A 81 -3.09 -10.69 -10.29
C GLY A 81 -3.37 -9.24 -9.94
N VAL A 82 -4.49 -9.00 -9.29
CA VAL A 82 -4.81 -7.69 -8.74
C VAL A 82 -3.99 -7.47 -7.49
N THR A 83 -3.21 -6.38 -7.42
CA THR A 83 -2.58 -5.96 -6.17
C THR A 83 -3.63 -5.21 -5.34
N VAL A 84 -3.92 -5.69 -4.13
CA VAL A 84 -4.99 -5.17 -3.28
C VAL A 84 -4.42 -4.58 -2.00
N ILE A 85 -4.74 -3.33 -1.75
CA ILE A 85 -4.50 -2.65 -0.48
C ILE A 85 -5.86 -2.50 0.21
N GLY A 86 -6.05 -3.18 1.33
CA GLY A 86 -7.32 -3.18 2.06
C GLY A 86 -7.69 -1.84 2.69
N ASN A 87 -8.84 -1.81 3.37
CA ASN A 87 -9.33 -0.62 4.05
C ASN A 87 -8.48 -0.30 5.29
N GLY A 88 -8.20 0.97 5.53
CA GLY A 88 -7.44 1.43 6.69
C GLY A 88 -6.00 0.91 6.78
N VAL A 89 -5.44 0.45 5.66
CA VAL A 89 -4.05 0.00 5.60
C VAL A 89 -3.10 1.19 5.65
N PHE A 90 -2.03 1.06 6.44
CA PHE A 90 -0.94 2.02 6.47
C PHE A 90 0.31 1.43 5.81
N LEU A 91 0.83 2.09 4.78
CA LEU A 91 2.10 1.75 4.15
C LEU A 91 3.18 2.71 4.61
N GLY A 92 4.16 2.19 5.37
CA GLY A 92 5.33 2.92 5.84
C GLY A 92 6.24 3.36 4.70
N MET A 93 7.02 4.41 4.93
CA MET A 93 7.89 5.04 3.92
C MET A 93 8.79 4.03 3.22
N ASN A 94 8.98 4.20 1.91
CA ASN A 94 9.84 3.37 1.07
C ASN A 94 9.49 1.88 1.08
N SER A 95 8.26 1.49 1.46
CA SER A 95 7.81 0.12 1.31
C SER A 95 7.54 -0.21 -0.16
N VAL A 96 7.75 -1.48 -0.53
CA VAL A 96 7.53 -1.99 -1.88
C VAL A 96 6.52 -3.12 -1.80
N ILE A 97 5.41 -3.00 -2.54
CA ILE A 97 4.38 -4.04 -2.63
C ILE A 97 4.52 -4.71 -3.98
N LEU A 98 4.81 -6.02 -3.98
CA LEU A 98 4.99 -6.78 -5.21
C LEU A 98 3.65 -7.07 -5.90
N PRO A 99 3.65 -7.39 -7.20
CA PRO A 99 2.44 -7.64 -7.98
C PRO A 99 1.61 -8.79 -7.44
N GLY A 100 0.28 -8.66 -7.47
CA GLY A 100 -0.65 -9.70 -7.06
C GLY A 100 -0.74 -9.95 -5.56
N VAL A 101 -0.07 -9.12 -4.74
CA VAL A 101 -0.16 -9.22 -3.27
C VAL A 101 -1.45 -8.57 -2.78
N GLU A 102 -2.09 -9.22 -1.81
CA GLU A 102 -3.23 -8.69 -1.07
C GLU A 102 -2.81 -8.35 0.37
N ILE A 103 -3.03 -7.11 0.77
CA ILE A 103 -2.84 -6.64 2.16
C ILE A 103 -4.21 -6.45 2.77
N GLY A 104 -4.50 -7.27 3.79
CA GLY A 104 -5.80 -7.26 4.48
C GLY A 104 -6.04 -5.98 5.28
N ASP A 105 -7.32 -5.71 5.53
CA ASP A 105 -7.80 -4.50 6.20
C ASP A 105 -7.09 -4.21 7.53
N ARG A 106 -6.88 -2.93 7.83
CA ARG A 106 -6.29 -2.44 9.07
C ARG A 106 -4.89 -2.97 9.38
N SER A 107 -4.15 -3.38 8.33
CA SER A 107 -2.76 -3.80 8.47
C SER A 107 -1.81 -2.61 8.37
N ILE A 108 -0.67 -2.73 9.03
CA ILE A 108 0.40 -1.72 9.05
C ILE A 108 1.66 -2.34 8.49
N ILE A 109 2.19 -1.75 7.44
CA ILE A 109 3.45 -2.12 6.83
C ILE A 109 4.54 -1.16 7.31
N GLY A 110 5.58 -1.71 7.93
CA GLY A 110 6.72 -0.92 8.39
C GLY A 110 7.51 -0.31 7.24
N ALA A 111 8.20 0.79 7.52
CA ALA A 111 9.02 1.47 6.53
C ALA A 111 10.11 0.53 5.96
N GLY A 112 10.43 0.68 4.67
CA GLY A 112 11.47 -0.09 3.98
C GLY A 112 11.13 -1.58 3.78
N SER A 113 9.91 -2.03 4.08
CA SER A 113 9.52 -3.43 3.91
C SER A 113 9.24 -3.77 2.45
N VAL A 114 9.57 -5.01 2.05
CA VAL A 114 9.24 -5.56 0.73
C VAL A 114 8.19 -6.65 0.91
N ILE A 115 6.98 -6.41 0.47
CA ILE A 115 5.84 -7.32 0.65
C ILE A 115 5.71 -8.19 -0.59
N SER A 116 6.05 -9.47 -0.43
CA SER A 116 6.06 -10.49 -1.49
C SER A 116 5.00 -11.59 -1.32
N LYS A 117 4.23 -11.54 -0.23
CA LYS A 117 3.16 -12.48 0.10
C LYS A 117 1.95 -11.74 0.64
N ASN A 118 0.79 -12.39 0.59
CA ASN A 118 -0.43 -11.83 1.15
C ASN A 118 -0.31 -11.62 2.67
N ILE A 119 -0.84 -10.51 3.14
CA ILE A 119 -0.85 -10.14 4.56
C ILE A 119 -2.28 -10.27 5.09
N PRO A 120 -2.50 -11.08 6.13
CA PRO A 120 -3.80 -11.17 6.78
C PRO A 120 -4.26 -9.82 7.36
N PRO A 121 -5.56 -9.59 7.52
CA PRO A 121 -6.08 -8.38 8.14
C PRO A 121 -5.56 -8.18 9.58
N GLY A 122 -5.36 -6.93 9.98
CA GLY A 122 -4.99 -6.56 11.34
C GLY A 122 -3.58 -7.01 11.74
N CYS A 123 -2.63 -7.01 10.81
CA CYS A 123 -1.24 -7.35 11.09
C CYS A 123 -0.31 -6.14 11.02
N VAL A 124 0.71 -6.12 11.86
CA VAL A 124 1.88 -5.23 11.69
C VAL A 124 3.03 -6.07 11.15
N VAL A 125 3.50 -5.73 9.97
CA VAL A 125 4.53 -6.47 9.24
C VAL A 125 5.74 -5.58 9.00
N VAL A 126 6.93 -6.11 9.21
CA VAL A 126 8.19 -5.40 9.03
C VAL A 126 9.24 -6.24 8.30
N GLY A 127 10.12 -5.56 7.57
CA GLY A 127 11.33 -6.12 6.99
C GLY A 127 11.18 -6.72 5.60
N SER A 128 12.30 -7.18 5.04
CA SER A 128 12.37 -7.90 3.77
C SER A 128 12.16 -9.41 3.94
N LYS A 129 12.58 -9.97 5.07
CA LYS A 129 12.02 -11.23 5.59
C LYS A 129 10.78 -10.85 6.36
N LEU A 130 9.61 -11.15 5.80
CA LEU A 130 8.35 -10.68 6.34
C LEU A 130 8.10 -11.29 7.71
N ARG A 131 7.95 -10.43 8.72
CA ARG A 131 7.60 -10.80 10.09
C ARG A 131 6.33 -10.09 10.50
N ILE A 132 5.38 -10.84 11.00
CA ILE A 132 4.24 -10.29 11.72
C ILE A 132 4.71 -10.05 13.16
N VAL A 133 4.77 -8.80 13.56
CA VAL A 133 5.21 -8.41 14.92
C VAL A 133 4.04 -8.09 15.84
N LYS A 134 2.88 -7.79 15.28
CA LYS A 134 1.64 -7.56 16.04
C LYS A 134 0.42 -8.02 15.25
N ARG A 135 -0.59 -8.49 15.97
CA ARG A 135 -1.94 -8.76 15.45
C ARG A 135 -2.98 -8.01 16.23
N LEU A 136 -4.00 -7.52 15.53
CA LEU A 136 -5.16 -6.91 16.16
C LEU A 136 -6.08 -8.00 16.70
N ASP A 137 -6.25 -8.04 18.02
CA ASP A 137 -7.27 -8.88 18.65
C ASP A 137 -8.65 -8.29 18.37
N LYS A 138 -9.49 -9.06 17.69
CA LYS A 138 -10.82 -8.58 17.25
C LYS A 138 -11.76 -8.29 18.41
N PRO A 139 -11.84 -9.15 19.46
CA PRO A 139 -12.71 -8.88 20.59
C PRO A 139 -12.33 -7.65 21.41
N SER A 140 -11.05 -7.50 21.74
CA SER A 140 -10.56 -6.40 22.59
C SER A 140 -10.20 -5.13 21.84
N GLY A 141 -9.95 -5.20 20.54
CA GLY A 141 -9.42 -4.10 19.74
C GLY A 141 -7.97 -3.74 20.06
N GLN A 142 -7.27 -4.54 20.85
CA GLN A 142 -5.88 -4.31 21.24
C GLN A 142 -4.88 -4.97 20.26
N TRP A 143 -3.70 -4.41 20.15
CA TRP A 143 -2.60 -4.98 19.37
C TRP A 143 -1.77 -5.93 20.25
N LEU A 144 -1.83 -7.23 19.95
CA LEU A 144 -1.03 -8.25 20.62
C LEU A 144 0.32 -8.40 19.91
N THR A 145 1.39 -8.51 20.70
CA THR A 145 2.72 -8.80 20.16
C THR A 145 2.79 -10.28 19.76
N VAL A 146 3.29 -10.55 18.57
CA VAL A 146 3.55 -11.89 18.05
C VAL A 146 4.89 -11.86 17.31
N ASP A 147 5.56 -13.00 17.21
CA ASP A 147 6.77 -13.15 16.39
C ASP A 147 6.54 -14.34 15.45
N GLU A 148 6.05 -14.04 14.26
CA GLU A 148 5.70 -15.03 13.24
C GLU A 148 6.40 -14.66 11.93
N ILE A 149 7.08 -15.61 11.33
CA ILE A 149 7.69 -15.48 9.99
C ILE A 149 6.65 -15.93 8.95
N LEU A 150 6.39 -15.10 7.96
CA LEU A 150 5.51 -15.36 6.82
C LEU A 150 6.21 -16.18 5.74
#